data_e7ce0ea28af5515efb46bc9732c99091
#
_entry.id   e7ce0ea28af5515efb46bc9732c99091
#
_cell.length_a   1.000
_cell.length_b   1.000
_cell.length_c   1.000
_cell.angle_alpha   90.00
_cell.angle_beta   90.00
_cell.angle_gamma   90.00
#
_symmetry.space_group_name_H-M   'P 1'
#
loop_
_entity.id
_entity.type
_entity.pdbx_description
1 polymer ?
#
loop_
_entity_poly.entity_id
_entity_poly.type
_entity_poly.pdbx_seq_one_letter_code
_entity_poly.pdbx_strand_id
1 'polypeptide(L)'
;LDTLYLDIQQDMEGIKFLSGVVNGPKPDQEAYDVSLEGNIGTNQAQLIIQYLNARKEQGIYMGVQADLRRRGIRMRLFPEHPTLVYRPFTVNKDNYIFLTDRGRIHANLHLHDDEGTGLSFYTNREDSIASQDMTVELSRINLKEFRRILPYMPDMEGWIGAEAHYIESGPYMMVSSDLKVDEFKYEGTPLGNWEFSGVYLPGDEKDHHVDGYIRHNNKEIAHLGGIYLPTTDGKGNLSADVAFEHFPLNVINPFIPDNMIELGGDIDGTLAMKG
;
A
#
# COMPACT_ATOMS: atom_id res chain seq x y z
N LEU A 1 15.01 -19.90 8.53
CA LEU A 1 15.68 -18.84 9.30
C LEU A 1 16.92 -19.47 9.91
N ASP A 2 18.13 -19.01 9.52
CA ASP A 2 19.35 -19.61 10.01
C ASP A 2 19.96 -18.79 11.14
N THR A 3 19.95 -17.47 11.04
CA THR A 3 20.48 -16.59 12.05
C THR A 3 19.61 -15.36 12.22
N LEU A 4 19.29 -15.05 13.47
CA LEU A 4 18.73 -13.77 13.90
C LEU A 4 19.80 -13.11 14.79
N TYR A 5 20.12 -11.85 14.53
CA TYR A 5 21.04 -11.09 15.38
C TYR A 5 20.41 -9.77 15.82
N LEU A 6 20.78 -9.32 17.01
CA LEU A 6 20.40 -8.05 17.58
C LEU A 6 21.55 -7.51 18.41
N ASP A 7 22.05 -6.35 18.04
CA ASP A 7 23.02 -5.56 18.80
C ASP A 7 22.38 -4.25 19.21
N ILE A 8 22.47 -3.91 20.49
CA ILE A 8 21.93 -2.66 21.03
C ILE A 8 23.03 -2.00 21.85
N GLN A 9 23.34 -0.77 21.54
CA GLN A 9 24.30 0.06 22.24
C GLN A 9 23.62 1.35 22.71
N GLN A 10 23.88 1.74 23.96
CA GLN A 10 23.40 2.98 24.51
C GLN A 10 24.61 3.85 24.97
N ASP A 11 24.58 5.11 24.58
CA ASP A 11 25.55 6.12 25.00
C ASP A 11 24.82 7.42 25.41
N MET A 12 25.56 8.50 25.63
CA MET A 12 24.99 9.81 26.00
C MET A 12 24.25 10.50 24.83
N GLU A 13 24.49 10.06 23.61
CA GLU A 13 23.85 10.61 22.41
C GLU A 13 22.51 9.91 22.11
N GLY A 14 22.32 8.67 22.59
CA GLY A 14 21.09 7.92 22.38
C GLY A 14 21.26 6.41 22.35
N ILE A 15 20.39 5.76 21.60
CA ILE A 15 20.37 4.30 21.41
C ILE A 15 20.64 4.00 19.94
N LYS A 16 21.64 3.15 19.72
CA LYS A 16 21.95 2.57 18.40
C LYS A 16 21.59 1.10 18.42
N PHE A 17 20.97 0.61 17.37
CA PHE A 17 20.71 -0.82 17.24
C PHE A 17 20.97 -1.29 15.81
N LEU A 18 21.37 -2.55 15.72
CA LEU A 18 21.45 -3.30 14.47
C LEU A 18 20.77 -4.63 14.69
N SER A 19 19.76 -4.92 13.90
CA SER A 19 19.10 -6.21 13.89
C SER A 19 19.03 -6.76 12.47
N GLY A 20 18.97 -8.07 12.33
CA GLY A 20 18.82 -8.64 11.03
C GLY A 20 18.62 -10.14 11.04
N VAL A 21 18.31 -10.63 9.85
CA VAL A 21 18.04 -12.02 9.55
C VAL A 21 18.93 -12.46 8.40
N VAL A 22 19.69 -13.51 8.62
CA VAL A 22 20.45 -14.20 7.57
C VAL A 22 19.77 -15.52 7.29
N ASN A 23 19.42 -15.79 6.04
CA ASN A 23 18.91 -17.05 5.59
C ASN A 23 19.90 -17.65 4.58
N GLY A 24 20.46 -18.83 4.91
CA GLY A 24 21.36 -19.55 4.02
C GLY A 24 20.62 -20.21 2.84
N PRO A 25 21.36 -20.73 1.87
CA PRO A 25 20.79 -21.37 0.70
C PRO A 25 20.08 -22.68 1.11
N LYS A 26 18.88 -22.88 0.54
CA LYS A 26 18.07 -24.12 0.68
C LYS A 26 17.73 -24.64 -0.72
N PRO A 27 17.28 -25.91 -0.86
CA PRO A 27 17.00 -26.48 -2.18
C PRO A 27 16.07 -25.64 -3.05
N ASP A 28 15.09 -24.94 -2.45
CA ASP A 28 14.06 -24.17 -3.15
C ASP A 28 14.12 -22.67 -2.83
N GLN A 29 15.19 -22.19 -2.19
CA GLN A 29 15.28 -20.81 -1.76
C GLN A 29 16.73 -20.29 -1.81
N GLU A 30 16.92 -19.15 -2.49
CA GLU A 30 18.21 -18.45 -2.47
C GLU A 30 18.49 -17.84 -1.08
N ALA A 31 19.77 -17.73 -0.76
CA ALA A 31 20.20 -17.03 0.46
C ALA A 31 19.87 -15.54 0.40
N TYR A 32 19.57 -14.97 1.53
CA TYR A 32 19.37 -13.52 1.66
C TYR A 32 19.78 -13.02 3.05
N ASP A 33 20.03 -11.73 3.13
CA ASP A 33 20.40 -11.01 4.35
C ASP A 33 19.52 -9.74 4.42
N VAL A 34 18.76 -9.61 5.50
CA VAL A 34 17.96 -8.41 5.77
C VAL A 34 18.46 -7.78 7.04
N SER A 35 18.81 -6.52 6.99
CA SER A 35 19.23 -5.76 8.18
C SER A 35 18.39 -4.51 8.37
N LEU A 36 18.23 -4.15 9.65
CA LEU A 36 17.59 -2.94 10.11
C LEU A 36 18.55 -2.25 11.08
N GLU A 37 19.05 -1.09 10.69
CA GLU A 37 19.90 -0.25 11.51
C GLU A 37 19.10 0.96 12.01
N GLY A 38 19.22 1.28 13.29
CA GLY A 38 18.54 2.43 13.88
C GLY A 38 19.43 3.22 14.82
N ASN A 39 19.19 4.53 14.85
CA ASN A 39 19.79 5.46 15.80
C ASN A 39 18.70 6.38 16.34
N ILE A 40 18.50 6.38 17.65
CA ILE A 40 17.46 7.16 18.35
C ILE A 40 18.12 8.08 19.35
N GLY A 41 18.19 9.36 19.02
CA GLY A 41 18.65 10.42 19.92
C GLY A 41 17.47 11.18 20.57
N THR A 42 17.77 12.26 21.27
CA THR A 42 16.77 13.04 22.03
C THR A 42 15.69 13.67 21.12
N ASN A 43 16.09 14.19 19.96
CA ASN A 43 15.20 14.92 19.06
C ASN A 43 15.24 14.41 17.61
N GLN A 44 15.94 13.32 17.38
CA GLN A 44 16.15 12.76 16.05
C GLN A 44 16.17 11.24 16.15
N ALA A 45 15.56 10.59 15.16
CA ALA A 45 15.69 9.16 14.96
C ALA A 45 16.02 8.89 13.48
N GLN A 46 16.79 7.86 13.23
CA GLN A 46 17.13 7.39 11.91
C GLN A 46 16.95 5.87 11.86
N LEU A 47 16.38 5.40 10.77
CA LEU A 47 16.16 3.98 10.51
C LEU A 47 16.57 3.68 9.07
N ILE A 48 17.37 2.63 8.87
CA ILE A 48 17.80 2.14 7.56
C ILE A 48 17.41 0.68 7.43
N ILE A 49 16.81 0.33 6.32
CA ILE A 49 16.56 -1.06 5.92
C ILE A 49 17.47 -1.41 4.74
N GLN A 50 18.06 -2.60 4.80
CA GLN A 50 18.84 -3.17 3.72
C GLN A 50 18.43 -4.63 3.48
N TYR A 51 18.33 -5.01 2.20
CA TYR A 51 18.18 -6.37 1.76
C TYR A 51 19.26 -6.70 0.74
N LEU A 52 19.99 -7.80 0.97
CA LEU A 52 21.02 -8.34 0.08
C LEU A 52 20.63 -9.75 -0.33
N ASN A 53 20.75 -10.07 -1.63
CA ASN A 53 20.57 -11.44 -2.12
C ASN A 53 21.82 -12.30 -1.88
N ALA A 54 21.79 -13.57 -2.35
CA ALA A 54 22.91 -14.50 -2.24
C ALA A 54 24.22 -14.00 -2.87
N ARG A 55 24.15 -13.14 -3.87
CA ARG A 55 25.31 -12.53 -4.55
C ARG A 55 25.76 -11.24 -3.90
N LYS A 56 25.15 -10.87 -2.76
CA LYS A 56 25.36 -9.59 -2.08
C LYS A 56 24.96 -8.37 -2.92
N GLU A 57 24.09 -8.57 -3.91
CA GLU A 57 23.48 -7.49 -4.65
C GLU A 57 22.39 -6.83 -3.79
N GLN A 58 22.35 -5.51 -3.81
CA GLN A 58 21.45 -4.71 -3.00
C GLN A 58 20.05 -4.64 -3.63
N GLY A 59 19.11 -5.39 -3.05
CA GLY A 59 17.72 -5.40 -3.50
C GLY A 59 16.89 -4.29 -2.87
N ILE A 60 17.20 -3.92 -1.60
CA ILE A 60 16.60 -2.77 -0.92
C ILE A 60 17.71 -2.03 -0.17
N TYR A 61 17.70 -0.72 -0.26
CA TYR A 61 18.44 0.18 0.59
C TYR A 61 17.73 1.52 0.69
N MET A 62 17.14 1.77 1.83
CA MET A 62 16.36 2.98 2.07
C MET A 62 16.37 3.31 3.56
N GLY A 63 16.30 4.58 3.89
CA GLY A 63 16.19 5.02 5.26
C GLY A 63 15.14 6.11 5.45
N VAL A 64 14.73 6.25 6.70
CA VAL A 64 13.86 7.32 7.18
C VAL A 64 14.57 8.05 8.30
N GLN A 65 14.63 9.36 8.20
CA GLN A 65 15.05 10.25 9.28
C GLN A 65 13.84 10.95 9.83
N ALA A 66 13.63 10.90 11.14
CA ALA A 66 12.57 11.60 11.86
C ALA A 66 13.17 12.66 12.79
N ASP A 67 12.73 13.89 12.68
CA ASP A 67 13.12 15.02 13.53
C ASP A 67 11.93 15.46 14.38
N LEU A 68 12.11 15.49 15.70
CA LEU A 68 11.13 16.08 16.60
C LEU A 68 11.18 17.60 16.47
N ARG A 69 10.08 18.22 16.12
CA ARG A 69 9.90 19.68 15.98
C ARG A 69 8.95 20.20 17.03
N ARG A 70 8.93 21.52 17.26
CA ARG A 70 8.09 22.17 18.29
C ARG A 70 6.59 21.81 18.18
N ARG A 71 6.09 21.45 16.97
CA ARG A 71 4.68 21.21 16.70
C ARG A 71 4.43 19.86 16.02
N GLY A 72 5.32 18.87 16.18
CA GLY A 72 5.13 17.58 15.57
C GLY A 72 6.42 16.88 15.18
N ILE A 73 6.31 15.88 14.34
CA ILE A 73 7.43 15.06 13.85
C ILE A 73 7.55 15.23 12.33
N ARG A 74 8.75 15.59 11.87
CA ARG A 74 9.06 15.66 10.45
C ARG A 74 9.92 14.46 10.04
N MET A 75 9.44 13.71 9.09
CA MET A 75 10.13 12.55 8.52
C MET A 75 10.61 12.86 7.11
N ARG A 76 11.73 12.26 6.69
CA ARG A 76 12.28 12.33 5.34
C ARG A 76 12.83 10.97 4.93
N LEU A 77 12.68 10.61 3.66
CA LEU A 77 13.39 9.50 3.05
C LEU A 77 14.82 9.92 2.65
N PHE A 78 15.74 8.99 2.76
CA PHE A 78 17.13 9.11 2.28
C PHE A 78 17.65 7.70 1.89
N PRO A 79 18.78 7.59 1.15
CA PRO A 79 19.47 8.67 0.42
C PRO A 79 18.62 9.28 -0.69
N GLU A 80 19.14 10.25 -1.41
CA GLU A 80 18.49 10.84 -2.59
C GLU A 80 18.21 9.79 -3.68
N HIS A 81 19.06 8.76 -3.74
CA HIS A 81 18.90 7.61 -4.65
C HIS A 81 18.82 6.30 -3.85
N PRO A 82 17.66 5.97 -3.26
CA PRO A 82 17.44 4.68 -2.63
C PRO A 82 17.37 3.56 -3.65
N THR A 83 17.64 2.33 -3.21
CA THR A 83 17.44 1.13 -4.04
C THR A 83 16.18 0.42 -3.60
N LEU A 84 15.30 0.08 -4.54
CA LEU A 84 14.13 -0.76 -4.33
C LEU A 84 14.06 -1.81 -5.45
N VAL A 85 13.83 -3.07 -5.08
CA VAL A 85 13.72 -4.20 -6.01
C VAL A 85 14.87 -4.25 -7.02
N TYR A 86 16.12 -4.04 -6.52
CA TYR A 86 17.38 -4.00 -7.30
C TYR A 86 17.47 -2.86 -8.32
N ARG A 87 16.63 -1.84 -8.21
CA ARG A 87 16.60 -0.68 -9.10
C ARG A 87 16.87 0.60 -8.34
N PRO A 88 17.62 1.54 -8.90
CA PRO A 88 17.77 2.87 -8.31
C PRO A 88 16.46 3.66 -8.49
N PHE A 89 16.01 4.30 -7.43
CA PHE A 89 14.94 5.27 -7.43
C PHE A 89 15.51 6.66 -7.12
N THR A 90 14.72 7.68 -7.37
CA THR A 90 15.03 9.06 -6.98
C THR A 90 13.92 9.57 -6.10
N VAL A 91 14.29 10.11 -4.95
CA VAL A 91 13.36 10.84 -4.07
C VAL A 91 13.58 12.34 -4.23
N ASN A 92 12.51 13.13 -4.23
CA ASN A 92 12.64 14.58 -4.33
C ASN A 92 13.46 15.16 -3.16
N LYS A 93 14.34 16.14 -3.43
CA LYS A 93 15.30 16.69 -2.45
C LYS A 93 14.64 17.32 -1.23
N ASP A 94 13.49 17.93 -1.41
CA ASP A 94 12.69 18.56 -0.38
C ASP A 94 11.59 17.65 0.18
N ASN A 95 11.74 16.35 0.04
CA ASN A 95 10.77 15.37 0.52
C ASN A 95 10.54 15.50 2.03
N TYR A 96 9.30 15.32 2.43
CA TYR A 96 8.94 15.20 3.84
C TYR A 96 7.53 14.64 4.04
N ILE A 97 7.33 14.09 5.23
CA ILE A 97 6.02 13.85 5.84
C ILE A 97 6.08 14.51 7.22
N PHE A 98 5.20 15.46 7.49
CA PHE A 98 5.12 16.16 8.75
C PHE A 98 3.81 15.86 9.46
N LEU A 99 3.88 15.10 10.55
CA LEU A 99 2.76 14.83 11.43
C LEU A 99 2.73 15.90 12.54
N THR A 100 1.71 16.72 12.54
CA THR A 100 1.55 17.78 13.54
C THR A 100 1.04 17.22 14.88
N ASP A 101 1.24 17.99 15.96
CA ASP A 101 0.70 17.71 17.31
C ASP A 101 -0.84 17.68 17.37
N ARG A 102 -1.52 18.18 16.33
CA ARG A 102 -2.97 18.15 16.15
C ARG A 102 -3.46 17.00 15.26
N GLY A 103 -2.58 16.06 14.91
CA GLY A 103 -2.91 14.92 14.07
C GLY A 103 -3.03 15.22 12.57
N ARG A 104 -2.67 16.44 12.11
CA ARG A 104 -2.67 16.78 10.67
C ARG A 104 -1.38 16.33 10.02
N ILE A 105 -1.49 15.92 8.76
CA ILE A 105 -0.38 15.48 7.93
C ILE A 105 -0.13 16.50 6.83
N HIS A 106 1.12 16.89 6.66
CA HIS A 106 1.60 17.62 5.49
C HIS A 106 2.69 16.79 4.83
N ALA A 107 2.56 16.52 3.55
CA ALA A 107 3.47 15.67 2.82
C ALA A 107 3.90 16.27 1.49
N ASN A 108 5.11 15.95 1.09
CA ASN A 108 5.66 16.22 -0.23
C ASN A 108 6.72 15.15 -0.50
N LEU A 109 6.27 13.94 -0.81
CA LEU A 109 7.12 12.79 -1.06
C LEU A 109 6.82 12.25 -2.46
N HIS A 110 7.83 12.23 -3.30
CA HIS A 110 7.79 11.60 -4.62
C HIS A 110 9.03 10.72 -4.78
N LEU A 111 8.80 9.44 -4.97
CA LEU A 111 9.81 8.41 -5.14
C LEU A 111 9.54 7.68 -6.45
N HIS A 112 10.39 7.87 -7.45
CA HIS A 112 10.22 7.30 -8.79
C HIS A 112 11.54 6.80 -9.35
N ASP A 113 11.45 5.77 -10.20
CA ASP A 113 12.54 5.38 -11.08
C ASP A 113 12.45 6.10 -12.44
N ASP A 114 13.43 5.82 -13.32
CA ASP A 114 13.50 6.44 -14.65
C ASP A 114 12.39 5.97 -15.62
N GLU A 115 11.66 4.88 -15.27
CA GLU A 115 10.57 4.32 -16.06
C GLU A 115 9.19 4.81 -15.59
N GLY A 116 9.15 5.63 -14.53
CA GLY A 116 7.94 6.16 -13.92
C GLY A 116 7.25 5.18 -12.95
N THR A 117 7.96 4.12 -12.53
CA THR A 117 7.52 3.30 -11.40
C THR A 117 7.74 4.05 -10.11
N GLY A 118 6.74 4.13 -9.23
CA GLY A 118 6.96 4.89 -8.01
C GLY A 118 5.79 5.01 -7.07
N LEU A 119 6.05 5.80 -6.04
CA LEU A 119 5.12 6.18 -4.98
C LEU A 119 5.14 7.70 -4.82
N SER A 120 3.99 8.31 -4.79
CA SER A 120 3.83 9.70 -4.36
C SER A 120 2.91 9.78 -3.15
N PHE A 121 3.26 10.64 -2.20
CA PHE A 121 2.41 11.00 -1.06
C PHE A 121 2.54 12.49 -0.83
N TYR A 122 1.47 13.22 -1.07
CA TYR A 122 1.50 14.69 -0.98
C TYR A 122 0.19 15.27 -0.46
N THR A 123 0.29 16.48 0.08
CA THR A 123 -0.83 17.28 0.53
C THR A 123 -1.12 18.35 -0.53
N ASN A 124 -2.35 18.43 -1.00
CA ASN A 124 -2.79 19.47 -1.91
C ASN A 124 -2.87 20.80 -1.16
N ARG A 125 -2.29 21.86 -1.73
CA ARG A 125 -2.09 23.16 -1.05
C ARG A 125 -3.16 24.20 -1.38
N GLU A 126 -3.95 23.98 -2.40
CA GLU A 126 -4.75 25.05 -3.02
C GLU A 126 -6.14 25.22 -2.40
N ASP A 127 -6.61 24.28 -1.61
CA ASP A 127 -7.91 24.38 -0.96
C ASP A 127 -7.78 24.88 0.48
N SER A 128 -8.05 26.16 0.67
CA SER A 128 -8.05 26.79 2.00
C SER A 128 -9.23 26.36 2.89
N ILE A 129 -10.22 25.66 2.34
CA ILE A 129 -11.45 25.23 3.02
C ILE A 129 -11.25 23.88 3.69
N ALA A 130 -10.51 22.97 3.04
CA ALA A 130 -10.21 21.67 3.59
C ALA A 130 -9.24 21.75 4.77
N SER A 131 -9.56 21.04 5.85
CA SER A 131 -8.67 20.91 7.00
C SER A 131 -7.55 19.90 6.75
N GLN A 132 -7.79 18.93 5.88
CA GLN A 132 -6.83 17.95 5.38
C GLN A 132 -7.19 17.60 3.94
N ASP A 133 -6.19 17.49 3.08
CA ASP A 133 -6.33 17.11 1.68
C ASP A 133 -5.05 16.39 1.26
N MET A 134 -5.13 15.08 1.06
CA MET A 134 -3.96 14.20 0.83
C MET A 134 -4.21 13.26 -0.32
N THR A 135 -3.17 13.01 -1.09
CA THR A 135 -3.16 12.00 -2.16
C THR A 135 -2.01 11.03 -1.94
N VAL A 136 -2.30 9.75 -2.09
CA VAL A 136 -1.32 8.67 -2.21
C VAL A 136 -1.48 8.07 -3.60
N GLU A 137 -0.38 7.95 -4.33
CA GLU A 137 -0.35 7.40 -5.69
C GLU A 137 0.71 6.32 -5.81
N LEU A 138 0.36 5.20 -6.42
CA LEU A 138 1.26 4.14 -6.87
C LEU A 138 1.25 4.12 -8.39
N SER A 139 2.41 4.25 -9.01
CA SER A 139 2.54 4.34 -10.45
C SER A 139 3.33 3.16 -11.00
N ARG A 140 2.75 2.42 -11.95
CA ARG A 140 3.43 1.39 -12.74
C ARG A 140 4.22 0.37 -11.92
N ILE A 141 3.65 -0.14 -10.86
CA ILE A 141 4.28 -1.17 -10.02
C ILE A 141 4.23 -2.51 -10.75
N ASN A 142 5.39 -3.08 -11.07
CA ASN A 142 5.50 -4.40 -11.72
C ASN A 142 5.43 -5.51 -10.68
N LEU A 143 4.37 -6.32 -10.69
CA LEU A 143 4.17 -7.41 -9.74
C LEU A 143 5.25 -8.47 -9.80
N LYS A 144 5.75 -8.80 -10.99
CA LYS A 144 6.77 -9.82 -11.20
C LYS A 144 8.08 -9.52 -10.49
N GLU A 145 8.42 -8.24 -10.35
CA GLU A 145 9.67 -7.83 -9.71
C GLU A 145 9.65 -8.08 -8.19
N PHE A 146 8.48 -8.03 -7.55
CA PHE A 146 8.38 -8.25 -6.10
C PHE A 146 8.76 -9.65 -5.67
N ARG A 147 8.59 -10.68 -6.51
CA ARG A 147 9.02 -12.04 -6.21
C ARG A 147 10.53 -12.15 -5.95
N ARG A 148 11.32 -11.24 -6.52
CA ARG A 148 12.78 -11.20 -6.30
C ARG A 148 13.18 -10.86 -4.86
N ILE A 149 12.31 -10.16 -4.13
CA ILE A 149 12.52 -9.77 -2.73
C ILE A 149 11.54 -10.46 -1.76
N LEU A 150 10.44 -11.00 -2.28
CA LEU A 150 9.42 -11.73 -1.55
C LEU A 150 9.30 -13.17 -2.11
N PRO A 151 10.22 -14.08 -1.76
CA PRO A 151 10.33 -15.41 -2.39
C PRO A 151 9.13 -16.33 -2.13
N TYR A 152 8.28 -15.98 -1.13
CA TYR A 152 7.06 -16.72 -0.82
C TYR A 152 5.81 -16.19 -1.52
N MET A 153 5.95 -15.13 -2.30
CA MET A 153 4.86 -14.57 -3.08
C MET A 153 4.51 -15.53 -4.23
N PRO A 154 3.21 -15.81 -4.49
CA PRO A 154 2.78 -16.54 -5.67
C PRO A 154 3.33 -15.91 -6.96
N ASP A 155 3.39 -16.70 -8.03
CA ASP A 155 3.81 -16.16 -9.32
C ASP A 155 2.73 -15.23 -9.87
N MET A 156 2.98 -13.91 -9.75
CA MET A 156 2.08 -12.86 -10.21
C MET A 156 2.80 -11.98 -11.21
N GLU A 157 2.14 -11.71 -12.34
CA GLU A 157 2.59 -10.75 -13.33
C GLU A 157 1.49 -9.70 -13.53
N GLY A 158 1.89 -8.53 -14.01
CA GLY A 158 1.00 -7.40 -14.27
C GLY A 158 1.54 -6.10 -13.70
N TRP A 159 0.83 -5.02 -13.99
CA TRP A 159 1.19 -3.67 -13.59
C TRP A 159 0.11 -3.09 -12.69
N ILE A 160 0.50 -2.62 -11.52
CA ILE A 160 -0.41 -1.94 -10.60
C ILE A 160 -0.24 -0.43 -10.73
N GLY A 161 -1.36 0.27 -10.85
CA GLY A 161 -1.52 1.69 -10.60
C GLY A 161 -2.62 1.90 -9.57
N ALA A 162 -2.42 2.78 -8.61
CA ALA A 162 -3.44 3.11 -7.62
C ALA A 162 -3.37 4.57 -7.22
N GLU A 163 -4.52 5.18 -6.94
CA GLU A 163 -4.63 6.50 -6.34
C GLU A 163 -5.66 6.44 -5.22
N ALA A 164 -5.33 7.07 -4.10
CA ALA A 164 -6.28 7.28 -3.02
C ALA A 164 -6.22 8.75 -2.59
N HIS A 165 -7.38 9.38 -2.51
CA HIS A 165 -7.53 10.78 -2.15
C HIS A 165 -8.40 10.91 -0.89
N TYR A 166 -7.88 11.59 0.12
CA TYR A 166 -8.55 11.87 1.39
C TYR A 166 -8.75 13.36 1.55
N ILE A 167 -10.00 13.78 1.75
CA ILE A 167 -10.36 15.17 2.04
C ILE A 167 -11.14 15.22 3.35
N GLU A 168 -10.78 16.16 4.22
CA GLU A 168 -11.52 16.49 5.44
C GLU A 168 -11.84 17.98 5.45
N SER A 169 -13.10 18.31 5.66
CA SER A 169 -13.57 19.70 5.81
C SER A 169 -14.60 19.79 6.94
N GLY A 170 -14.16 20.35 8.07
CA GLY A 170 -14.99 20.38 9.28
C GLY A 170 -15.36 18.97 9.78
N PRO A 171 -16.65 18.63 9.90
CA PRO A 171 -17.08 17.28 10.28
C PRO A 171 -17.13 16.27 9.12
N TYR A 172 -16.91 16.71 7.90
CA TYR A 172 -17.04 15.88 6.70
C TYR A 172 -15.69 15.32 6.29
N MET A 173 -15.69 14.04 5.96
CA MET A 173 -14.53 13.31 5.48
C MET A 173 -14.93 12.52 4.22
N MET A 174 -14.17 12.66 3.16
CA MET A 174 -14.34 11.88 1.93
C MET A 174 -13.06 11.08 1.65
N VAL A 175 -13.23 9.86 1.19
CA VAL A 175 -12.13 9.05 0.64
C VAL A 175 -12.58 8.56 -0.73
N SER A 176 -11.76 8.77 -1.75
CA SER A 176 -11.89 8.11 -3.04
C SER A 176 -10.66 7.26 -3.32
N SER A 177 -10.83 6.17 -4.03
CA SER A 177 -9.73 5.28 -4.40
C SER A 177 -9.97 4.64 -5.76
N ASP A 178 -8.91 4.55 -6.55
CA ASP A 178 -8.86 3.83 -7.81
C ASP A 178 -7.66 2.89 -7.78
N LEU A 179 -7.87 1.65 -8.17
CA LEU A 179 -6.83 0.63 -8.32
C LEU A 179 -6.99 -0.03 -9.69
N LYS A 180 -5.90 -0.08 -10.44
CA LYS A 180 -5.83 -0.78 -11.74
C LYS A 180 -4.77 -1.85 -11.69
N VAL A 181 -5.07 -2.99 -12.27
CA VAL A 181 -4.12 -4.08 -12.49
C VAL A 181 -4.20 -4.47 -13.96
N ASP A 182 -3.22 -4.06 -14.73
CA ASP A 182 -3.16 -4.35 -16.16
C ASP A 182 -2.38 -5.64 -16.41
N GLU A 183 -2.82 -6.42 -17.39
CA GLU A 183 -2.20 -7.68 -17.83
C GLU A 183 -1.97 -8.68 -16.67
N PHE A 184 -2.91 -8.75 -15.74
CA PHE A 184 -2.78 -9.59 -14.56
C PHE A 184 -2.72 -11.07 -14.91
N LYS A 185 -1.71 -11.77 -14.35
CA LYS A 185 -1.60 -13.22 -14.36
C LYS A 185 -1.33 -13.72 -12.96
N TYR A 186 -1.90 -14.84 -12.63
CA TYR A 186 -1.68 -15.54 -11.37
C TYR A 186 -1.33 -16.99 -11.64
N GLU A 187 -0.16 -17.47 -11.15
CA GLU A 187 0.37 -18.82 -11.37
C GLU A 187 0.33 -19.22 -12.88
N GLY A 188 0.73 -18.28 -13.74
CA GLY A 188 0.75 -18.46 -15.20
C GLY A 188 -0.60 -18.34 -15.91
N THR A 189 -1.73 -18.27 -15.19
CA THR A 189 -3.07 -18.11 -15.76
C THR A 189 -3.38 -16.64 -16.02
N PRO A 190 -3.68 -16.23 -17.27
CA PRO A 190 -4.05 -14.87 -17.59
C PRO A 190 -5.43 -14.53 -16.99
N LEU A 191 -5.50 -13.46 -16.23
CA LEU A 191 -6.74 -12.95 -15.62
C LEU A 191 -7.18 -11.59 -16.18
N GLY A 192 -6.44 -11.03 -17.15
CA GLY A 192 -6.81 -9.80 -17.86
C GLY A 192 -6.61 -8.52 -17.04
N ASN A 193 -7.37 -7.49 -17.38
CA ASN A 193 -7.27 -6.17 -16.76
C ASN A 193 -8.38 -5.98 -15.72
N TRP A 194 -8.00 -5.44 -14.56
CA TRP A 194 -8.90 -5.19 -13.45
C TRP A 194 -8.87 -3.73 -13.05
N GLU A 195 -10.02 -3.18 -12.75
CA GLU A 195 -10.19 -1.84 -12.19
C GLU A 195 -11.16 -1.90 -11.02
N PHE A 196 -10.75 -1.32 -9.90
CA PHE A 196 -11.54 -1.18 -8.68
C PHE A 196 -11.61 0.30 -8.36
N SER A 197 -12.80 0.87 -8.29
CA SER A 197 -12.99 2.24 -7.89
C SER A 197 -13.99 2.30 -6.75
N GLY A 198 -13.75 3.21 -5.82
CA GLY A 198 -14.63 3.36 -4.68
C GLY A 198 -14.59 4.76 -4.09
N VAL A 199 -15.70 5.16 -3.52
CA VAL A 199 -15.85 6.40 -2.78
C VAL A 199 -16.56 6.15 -1.46
N TYR A 200 -16.07 6.79 -0.40
CA TYR A 200 -16.70 6.87 0.91
C TYR A 200 -17.05 8.31 1.20
N LEU A 201 -18.29 8.57 1.54
CA LEU A 201 -18.84 9.89 1.81
C LEU A 201 -19.69 9.86 3.09
N PRO A 202 -19.51 10.81 4.02
CA PRO A 202 -20.48 11.02 5.09
C PRO A 202 -21.72 11.71 4.51
N GLY A 203 -22.91 11.25 4.93
CA GLY A 203 -24.16 11.88 4.61
C GLY A 203 -24.58 12.95 5.62
N ASP A 204 -25.68 13.62 5.37
CA ASP A 204 -26.19 14.75 6.17
C ASP A 204 -26.70 14.32 7.56
N GLU A 205 -27.18 13.09 7.72
CA GLU A 205 -27.78 12.54 8.93
C GLU A 205 -26.80 11.70 9.78
N LYS A 206 -25.49 11.91 9.60
CA LYS A 206 -24.40 11.09 10.19
C LYS A 206 -24.34 9.66 9.64
N ASP A 207 -25.02 9.39 8.58
CA ASP A 207 -24.86 8.18 7.79
C ASP A 207 -23.55 8.24 6.97
N HIS A 208 -23.08 7.07 6.59
CA HIS A 208 -21.87 6.93 5.79
C HIS A 208 -22.23 6.14 4.54
N HIS A 209 -21.93 6.71 3.38
CA HIS A 209 -22.18 6.10 2.10
C HIS A 209 -20.89 5.52 1.53
N VAL A 210 -20.99 4.31 1.01
CA VAL A 210 -19.96 3.65 0.22
C VAL A 210 -20.55 3.34 -1.13
N ASP A 211 -19.83 3.71 -2.18
CA ASP A 211 -20.17 3.37 -3.54
C ASP A 211 -18.91 2.93 -4.27
N GLY A 212 -18.99 1.89 -5.09
CA GLY A 212 -17.81 1.38 -5.79
C GLY A 212 -18.17 0.38 -6.88
N TYR A 213 -17.25 0.19 -7.79
CA TYR A 213 -17.43 -0.76 -8.87
C TYR A 213 -16.14 -1.55 -9.16
N ILE A 214 -16.35 -2.71 -9.77
CA ILE A 214 -15.29 -3.57 -10.30
C ILE A 214 -15.50 -3.70 -11.80
N ARG A 215 -14.43 -3.43 -12.56
CA ARG A 215 -14.39 -3.69 -13.99
C ARG A 215 -13.38 -4.77 -14.31
N HIS A 216 -13.73 -5.61 -15.25
CA HIS A 216 -12.85 -6.60 -15.84
C HIS A 216 -12.82 -6.43 -17.36
N ASN A 217 -11.61 -6.24 -17.92
CA ASN A 217 -11.43 -5.96 -19.34
C ASN A 217 -12.33 -4.82 -19.86
N ASN A 218 -12.36 -3.70 -19.11
CA ASN A 218 -13.17 -2.49 -19.39
C ASN A 218 -14.70 -2.66 -19.30
N LYS A 219 -15.21 -3.80 -18.81
CA LYS A 219 -16.64 -4.01 -18.55
C LYS A 219 -16.86 -4.00 -17.05
N GLU A 220 -17.87 -3.28 -16.61
CA GLU A 220 -18.34 -3.36 -15.23
C GLU A 220 -18.95 -4.74 -14.99
N ILE A 221 -18.50 -5.42 -13.95
CA ILE A 221 -18.93 -6.77 -13.59
C ILE A 221 -19.47 -6.84 -12.17
N ALA A 222 -19.24 -5.81 -11.36
CA ALA A 222 -19.86 -5.68 -10.05
C ALA A 222 -19.95 -4.23 -9.63
N HIS A 223 -21.03 -3.90 -8.92
CA HIS A 223 -21.27 -2.62 -8.28
C HIS A 223 -21.61 -2.83 -6.81
N LEU A 224 -20.93 -2.10 -5.90
CA LEU A 224 -21.17 -2.09 -4.47
C LEU A 224 -21.82 -0.78 -4.07
N GLY A 225 -23.02 -0.84 -3.47
CA GLY A 225 -23.68 0.28 -2.80
C GLY A 225 -23.87 -0.02 -1.33
N GLY A 226 -23.65 0.96 -0.44
CA GLY A 226 -23.83 0.72 0.98
C GLY A 226 -24.05 1.98 1.79
N ILE A 227 -24.83 1.83 2.87
CA ILE A 227 -25.07 2.88 3.85
C ILE A 227 -24.82 2.29 5.24
N TYR A 228 -24.00 2.95 6.03
CA TYR A 228 -23.78 2.66 7.42
C TYR A 228 -24.33 3.79 8.31
N LEU A 229 -25.22 3.45 9.22
CA LEU A 229 -25.83 4.37 10.17
C LEU A 229 -25.25 4.09 11.56
N PRO A 230 -24.35 4.95 12.09
CA PRO A 230 -23.84 4.79 13.44
C PRO A 230 -24.97 4.96 14.46
N THR A 231 -25.07 4.06 15.44
CA THR A 231 -26.03 4.13 16.52
C THR A 231 -25.37 4.51 17.83
N THR A 232 -26.15 5.02 18.79
CA THR A 232 -25.64 5.49 20.10
C THR A 232 -25.09 4.37 20.98
N ASP A 233 -25.44 3.12 20.71
CA ASP A 233 -24.91 1.92 21.38
C ASP A 233 -23.58 1.41 20.79
N GLY A 234 -23.09 2.09 19.74
CA GLY A 234 -21.82 1.77 19.06
C GLY A 234 -21.87 0.58 18.11
N LYS A 235 -23.05 -0.02 17.87
CA LYS A 235 -23.18 -1.16 16.94
C LYS A 235 -23.38 -0.75 15.49
N GLY A 236 -24.13 0.33 15.26
CA GLY A 236 -24.50 0.80 13.94
C GLY A 236 -25.42 -0.17 13.18
N ASN A 237 -25.99 0.32 12.08
CA ASN A 237 -26.77 -0.46 11.14
C ASN A 237 -26.09 -0.38 9.76
N LEU A 238 -25.78 -1.52 9.17
CA LEU A 238 -25.24 -1.62 7.82
C LEU A 238 -26.35 -2.08 6.86
N SER A 239 -26.51 -1.39 5.75
CA SER A 239 -27.28 -1.86 4.61
C SER A 239 -26.41 -1.72 3.38
N ALA A 240 -26.02 -2.83 2.78
CA ALA A 240 -25.18 -2.84 1.58
C ALA A 240 -25.67 -3.89 0.60
N ASP A 241 -25.51 -3.62 -0.67
CA ASP A 241 -25.76 -4.55 -1.75
C ASP A 241 -24.57 -4.60 -2.72
N VAL A 242 -24.35 -5.78 -3.28
CA VAL A 242 -23.41 -6.01 -4.37
C VAL A 242 -24.19 -6.57 -5.54
N ALA A 243 -24.32 -5.80 -6.61
CA ALA A 243 -24.88 -6.24 -7.87
C ALA A 243 -23.78 -6.81 -8.77
N PHE A 244 -24.00 -7.99 -9.33
CA PHE A 244 -23.13 -8.65 -10.30
C PHE A 244 -23.78 -8.62 -11.68
N GLU A 245 -23.02 -8.21 -12.69
CA GLU A 245 -23.41 -8.21 -14.09
C GLU A 245 -22.40 -9.00 -14.91
N HIS A 246 -22.79 -10.20 -15.36
CA HIS A 246 -21.93 -11.10 -16.13
C HIS A 246 -20.53 -11.29 -15.50
N PHE A 247 -20.52 -11.47 -14.16
CA PHE A 247 -19.25 -11.72 -13.46
C PHE A 247 -18.69 -13.09 -13.87
N PRO A 248 -17.51 -13.15 -14.51
CA PRO A 248 -16.97 -14.39 -15.07
C PRO A 248 -16.40 -15.29 -13.98
N LEU A 249 -17.04 -16.45 -13.75
CA LEU A 249 -16.63 -17.38 -12.70
C LEU A 249 -15.26 -18.02 -12.90
N ASN A 250 -14.83 -18.15 -14.15
CA ASN A 250 -13.54 -18.75 -14.49
C ASN A 250 -12.32 -17.99 -13.92
N VAL A 251 -12.46 -16.69 -13.60
CA VAL A 251 -11.39 -15.91 -12.98
C VAL A 251 -11.05 -16.36 -11.56
N ILE A 252 -11.93 -17.14 -10.92
CA ILE A 252 -11.74 -17.67 -9.57
C ILE A 252 -10.91 -18.97 -9.61
N ASN A 253 -10.93 -19.72 -10.71
CA ASN A 253 -10.30 -21.03 -10.81
C ASN A 253 -8.82 -21.09 -10.38
N PRO A 254 -7.96 -20.12 -10.72
CA PRO A 254 -6.56 -20.15 -10.30
C PRO A 254 -6.33 -20.08 -8.78
N PHE A 255 -7.33 -19.67 -8.02
CA PHE A 255 -7.30 -19.58 -6.56
C PHE A 255 -7.89 -20.82 -5.86
N ILE A 256 -8.45 -21.74 -6.64
CA ILE A 256 -9.01 -23.00 -6.14
C ILE A 256 -7.91 -24.06 -6.21
N PRO A 257 -7.65 -24.81 -5.11
CA PRO A 257 -6.67 -25.90 -5.16
C PRO A 257 -6.99 -26.93 -6.26
N ASP A 258 -5.95 -27.44 -6.91
CA ASP A 258 -6.06 -28.41 -8.01
C ASP A 258 -7.02 -29.54 -7.71
N ASN A 259 -7.86 -29.89 -8.68
CA ASN A 259 -8.83 -30.99 -8.65
C ASN A 259 -9.97 -30.89 -7.63
N MET A 260 -10.22 -29.72 -7.03
CA MET A 260 -11.38 -29.58 -6.16
C MET A 260 -12.67 -29.26 -6.95
N ILE A 261 -12.66 -28.21 -7.74
CA ILE A 261 -13.82 -27.76 -8.55
C ILE A 261 -13.31 -26.85 -9.66
N GLU A 262 -14.00 -26.87 -10.79
CA GLU A 262 -13.80 -25.92 -11.89
C GLU A 262 -15.09 -25.13 -12.07
N LEU A 263 -14.98 -23.80 -12.07
CA LEU A 263 -16.08 -22.88 -12.25
C LEU A 263 -16.09 -22.35 -13.67
N GLY A 264 -17.29 -22.22 -14.26
CA GLY A 264 -17.48 -21.65 -15.58
C GLY A 264 -18.81 -20.93 -15.70
N GLY A 265 -18.96 -20.11 -16.74
CA GLY A 265 -20.13 -19.26 -16.94
C GLY A 265 -20.01 -17.94 -16.18
N ASP A 266 -21.12 -17.20 -16.15
CA ASP A 266 -21.21 -15.89 -15.55
C ASP A 266 -22.26 -15.87 -14.43
N ILE A 267 -22.09 -14.99 -13.44
CA ILE A 267 -23.07 -14.71 -12.41
C ILE A 267 -23.73 -13.36 -12.69
N ASP A 268 -25.06 -13.36 -12.65
CA ASP A 268 -25.91 -12.18 -12.58
C ASP A 268 -26.76 -12.24 -11.32
N GLY A 269 -26.83 -11.14 -10.58
CA GLY A 269 -27.66 -11.10 -9.37
C GLY A 269 -27.21 -10.06 -8.37
N THR A 270 -27.95 -9.97 -7.26
CA THR A 270 -27.65 -9.03 -6.17
C THR A 270 -27.56 -9.77 -4.85
N LEU A 271 -26.47 -9.54 -4.13
CA LEU A 271 -26.29 -9.98 -2.75
C LEU A 271 -26.54 -8.79 -1.82
N ALA A 272 -27.59 -8.89 -1.00
CA ALA A 272 -27.93 -7.86 -0.03
C ALA A 272 -27.47 -8.29 1.38
N MET A 273 -26.82 -7.37 2.08
CA MET A 273 -26.36 -7.52 3.46
C MET A 273 -27.07 -6.50 4.35
N LYS A 274 -27.56 -6.95 5.49
CA LYS A 274 -28.19 -6.09 6.51
C LYS A 274 -27.72 -6.53 7.90
N GLY A 275 -27.31 -5.58 8.72
CA GLY A 275 -26.84 -5.86 10.07
C GLY A 275 -26.83 -4.62 10.95
#